data_05373cc6eb813e201c3f62fbe757941b
#
_entry.id   05373cc6eb813e201c3f62fbe757941b
#
_cell.length_a   1.000
_cell.length_b   1.000
_cell.length_c   1.000
_cell.angle_alpha   90.00
_cell.angle_beta   90.00
_cell.angle_gamma   90.00
#
_symmetry.space_group_name_H-M   'P 1'
#
loop_
_entity.id
_entity.type
_entity.pdbx_description
1 polymer ?
#
loop_
_entity_poly.entity_id
_entity_poly.type
_entity_poly.pdbx_seq_one_letter_code
_entity_poly.pdbx_strand_id
1 'polypeptide(L)'
;MIDKVLFSKNSDEWETPQHLYDRLNNEFEFDYDICASHQNTKVKTFYTTKDQNSLDYDWSMLLKDENNFEPFIWCNPPYSKIGEFVKKAYEESLKGCTVVMLIPSRTDTKYWHDYCIYGQIRYIKGRLKFGNSKNSAPFPSCIVVFSRRYGLLDKNDLSMSQHFYIEKISMQNKIKGEK
;
A
#
# COMPACT_ATOMS: atom_id res chain seq x y z
N MET A 1 -12.21 -4.94 -28.75
CA MET A 1 -12.94 -5.65 -27.68
C MET A 1 -11.95 -5.86 -26.56
N ILE A 2 -11.85 -4.90 -25.62
CA ILE A 2 -10.95 -5.01 -24.46
C ILE A 2 -11.63 -5.96 -23.49
N ASP A 3 -10.96 -7.08 -23.24
CA ASP A 3 -11.50 -8.22 -22.52
C ASP A 3 -12.01 -7.82 -21.12
N LYS A 4 -13.29 -8.11 -20.86
CA LYS A 4 -13.94 -8.07 -19.54
C LYS A 4 -13.29 -9.00 -18.50
N VAL A 5 -12.26 -9.75 -18.87
CA VAL A 5 -11.49 -10.67 -18.02
C VAL A 5 -10.55 -9.92 -17.05
N LEU A 6 -10.22 -8.66 -17.32
CA LEU A 6 -9.33 -7.86 -16.48
C LEU A 6 -9.94 -7.43 -15.12
N PHE A 7 -11.24 -7.62 -14.95
CA PHE A 7 -11.98 -7.25 -13.74
C PHE A 7 -13.00 -8.34 -13.36
N SER A 8 -12.56 -9.61 -13.33
CA SER A 8 -13.45 -10.66 -12.80
C SER A 8 -13.72 -10.36 -11.33
N LYS A 9 -14.99 -10.16 -11.00
CA LYS A 9 -15.55 -9.87 -9.67
C LYS A 9 -15.37 -11.00 -8.64
N ASN A 10 -14.47 -11.93 -8.83
CA ASN A 10 -14.39 -13.19 -8.05
C ASN A 10 -13.31 -13.21 -6.97
N SER A 11 -13.09 -12.18 -6.29
CA SER A 11 -12.52 -11.97 -4.96
C SER A 11 -11.62 -10.74 -4.95
N ASP A 12 -11.94 -9.83 -4.08
CA ASP A 12 -11.13 -8.68 -3.71
C ASP A 12 -9.94 -9.11 -2.81
N GLU A 13 -9.91 -10.40 -2.47
CA GLU A 13 -8.94 -11.01 -1.56
C GLU A 13 -7.79 -11.65 -2.35
N TRP A 14 -6.65 -10.98 -2.33
CA TRP A 14 -5.41 -11.44 -2.94
C TRP A 14 -4.46 -11.90 -1.83
N GLU A 15 -4.55 -13.17 -1.43
CA GLU A 15 -3.71 -13.69 -0.36
C GLU A 15 -2.21 -13.61 -0.72
N THR A 16 -1.44 -12.92 0.13
CA THR A 16 0.00 -12.72 -0.05
C THR A 16 0.74 -14.05 -0.14
N PRO A 17 1.61 -14.27 -1.15
CA PRO A 17 2.49 -15.44 -1.20
C PRO A 17 3.37 -15.50 0.04
N GLN A 18 3.41 -16.66 0.71
CA GLN A 18 4.10 -16.82 1.99
C GLN A 18 5.59 -16.44 1.90
N HIS A 19 6.29 -16.87 0.86
CA HIS A 19 7.72 -16.56 0.69
C HIS A 19 8.00 -15.04 0.57
N LEU A 20 7.07 -14.26 0.02
CA LEU A 20 7.21 -12.80 -0.05
C LEU A 20 7.00 -12.18 1.34
N TYR A 21 5.96 -12.64 2.05
CA TYR A 21 5.69 -12.21 3.42
C TYR A 21 6.89 -12.52 4.33
N ASP A 22 7.38 -13.77 4.34
CA ASP A 22 8.49 -14.19 5.19
C ASP A 22 9.74 -13.35 4.97
N ARG A 23 10.04 -13.03 3.70
CA ARG A 23 11.19 -12.18 3.36
C ARG A 23 11.05 -10.76 3.94
N LEU A 24 9.85 -10.19 3.85
CA LEU A 24 9.57 -8.85 4.41
C LEU A 24 9.51 -8.91 5.93
N ASN A 25 8.91 -9.96 6.50
CA ASN A 25 8.83 -10.12 7.94
C ASN A 25 10.21 -10.34 8.61
N ASN A 26 11.17 -10.94 7.91
CA ASN A 26 12.55 -11.02 8.38
C ASN A 26 13.26 -9.66 8.44
N GLU A 27 12.79 -8.67 7.68
CA GLU A 27 13.33 -7.31 7.71
C GLU A 27 12.59 -6.40 8.69
N PHE A 28 11.26 -6.53 8.72
CA PHE A 28 10.40 -5.57 9.43
C PHE A 28 9.86 -6.08 10.76
N GLU A 29 9.79 -7.40 10.98
CA GLU A 29 9.22 -8.03 12.18
C GLU A 29 7.81 -7.48 12.51
N PHE A 30 6.84 -7.74 11.61
CA PHE A 30 5.50 -7.15 11.69
C PHE A 30 4.74 -7.50 12.97
N ASP A 31 4.21 -6.46 13.61
CA ASP A 31 3.36 -6.55 14.79
C ASP A 31 1.89 -6.80 14.43
N TYR A 32 1.43 -6.22 13.30
CA TYR A 32 0.03 -6.23 12.86
C TYR A 32 -0.12 -6.55 11.37
N ASP A 33 -1.17 -7.34 11.04
CA ASP A 33 -1.71 -7.50 9.69
C ASP A 33 -3.07 -6.81 9.64
N ILE A 34 -3.10 -5.61 9.10
CA ILE A 34 -4.23 -4.67 9.22
C ILE A 34 -5.39 -4.99 8.27
N CYS A 35 -5.20 -5.91 7.32
CA CYS A 35 -6.18 -6.30 6.30
C CYS A 35 -6.39 -7.81 6.25
N ALA A 36 -6.26 -8.50 7.38
CA ALA A 36 -6.41 -9.94 7.45
C ALA A 36 -7.79 -10.39 7.87
N SER A 37 -8.08 -11.66 7.65
CA SER A 37 -9.14 -12.44 8.29
C SER A 37 -8.53 -13.53 9.16
N HIS A 38 -9.34 -14.22 9.95
CA HIS A 38 -8.87 -15.38 10.74
C HIS A 38 -8.23 -16.48 9.88
N GLN A 39 -8.61 -16.58 8.60
CA GLN A 39 -8.13 -17.62 7.70
C GLN A 39 -6.81 -17.26 7.01
N ASN A 40 -6.51 -15.96 6.80
CA ASN A 40 -5.37 -15.51 5.99
C ASN A 40 -4.38 -14.62 6.73
N THR A 41 -4.58 -14.38 8.03
CA THR A 41 -3.65 -13.58 8.83
C THR A 41 -2.24 -14.16 8.82
N LYS A 42 -1.25 -13.28 8.72
CA LYS A 42 0.17 -13.62 8.73
C LYS A 42 0.83 -13.37 10.09
N VAL A 43 0.17 -12.60 10.96
CA VAL A 43 0.67 -12.28 12.32
C VAL A 43 -0.33 -12.74 13.39
N LYS A 44 0.10 -12.81 14.66
CA LYS A 44 -0.77 -13.23 15.77
C LYS A 44 -1.84 -12.19 16.07
N THR A 45 -1.50 -10.92 16.04
CA THR A 45 -2.42 -9.80 16.21
C THR A 45 -2.80 -9.27 14.83
N PHE A 46 -4.09 -9.10 14.58
CA PHE A 46 -4.61 -8.64 13.29
C PHE A 46 -5.92 -7.90 13.46
N TYR A 47 -6.28 -7.13 12.42
CA TYR A 47 -7.59 -6.48 12.30
C TYR A 47 -8.24 -6.93 11.00
N THR A 48 -9.52 -7.30 11.09
CA THR A 48 -10.28 -7.74 9.91
C THR A 48 -11.11 -6.59 9.34
N THR A 49 -11.26 -6.57 8.02
CA THR A 49 -12.14 -5.61 7.35
C THR A 49 -13.62 -5.97 7.51
N LYS A 50 -13.93 -7.20 7.91
CA LYS A 50 -15.30 -7.69 8.04
C LYS A 50 -15.92 -7.36 9.41
N ASP A 51 -15.17 -7.62 10.48
CA ASP A 51 -15.64 -7.48 11.86
C ASP A 51 -15.22 -6.14 12.47
N GLN A 52 -14.08 -5.62 12.01
CA GLN A 52 -13.50 -4.35 12.44
C GLN A 52 -12.96 -3.63 11.20
N ASN A 53 -13.56 -2.50 10.84
CA ASN A 53 -13.04 -1.70 9.76
C ASN A 53 -11.74 -1.01 10.21
N SER A 54 -10.59 -1.54 9.78
CA SER A 54 -9.27 -1.02 10.18
C SER A 54 -9.04 0.44 9.76
N LEU A 55 -9.81 0.97 8.81
CA LEU A 55 -9.76 2.39 8.43
C LEU A 55 -10.28 3.32 9.53
N ASP A 56 -11.12 2.83 10.44
CA ASP A 56 -11.73 3.61 11.51
C ASP A 56 -10.83 3.74 12.76
N TYR A 57 -9.73 2.96 12.81
CA TYR A 57 -8.79 2.98 13.94
C TYR A 57 -7.61 3.91 13.71
N ASP A 58 -7.04 4.42 14.79
CA ASP A 58 -5.73 5.07 14.79
C ASP A 58 -4.65 3.98 14.96
N TRP A 59 -3.92 3.69 13.88
CA TRP A 59 -2.91 2.61 13.90
C TRP A 59 -1.71 2.95 14.76
N SER A 60 -1.42 4.23 14.96
CA SER A 60 -0.34 4.68 15.83
C SER A 60 -0.58 4.38 17.32
N MET A 61 -1.84 4.04 17.67
CA MET A 61 -2.24 3.71 19.03
C MET A 61 -2.21 2.20 19.33
N LEU A 62 -1.95 1.35 18.32
CA LEU A 62 -2.04 -0.11 18.46
C LEU A 62 -0.97 -0.69 19.40
N LEU A 63 0.21 -0.07 19.50
CA LEU A 63 1.33 -0.49 20.38
C LEU A 63 1.78 0.65 21.30
N LYS A 64 0.87 1.34 21.97
CA LYS A 64 1.28 2.21 23.07
C LYS A 64 1.46 1.37 24.32
N ASP A 65 2.60 0.71 24.40
CA ASP A 65 3.15 0.30 25.69
C ASP A 65 4.00 1.44 26.28
N GLU A 66 4.46 1.25 27.51
CA GLU A 66 5.28 2.23 28.28
C GLU A 66 6.61 2.58 27.57
N ASN A 67 7.02 1.81 26.53
CA ASN A 67 8.28 1.96 25.83
C ASN A 67 8.17 2.81 24.57
N ASN A 68 6.99 3.36 24.24
CA ASN A 68 6.76 4.25 23.09
C ASN A 68 7.19 3.63 21.73
N PHE A 69 6.89 2.35 21.54
CA PHE A 69 7.31 1.59 20.37
C PHE A 69 6.47 1.99 19.14
N GLU A 70 7.15 2.23 18.02
CA GLU A 70 6.51 2.50 16.73
C GLU A 70 6.05 1.18 16.09
N PRO A 71 4.75 0.97 15.81
CA PRO A 71 4.27 -0.29 15.26
C PRO A 71 4.74 -0.54 13.82
N PHE A 72 5.13 -1.78 13.54
CA PHE A 72 5.41 -2.29 12.20
C PHE A 72 4.18 -3.02 11.66
N ILE A 73 3.58 -2.48 10.62
CA ILE A 73 2.28 -2.87 10.11
C ILE A 73 2.40 -3.45 8.70
N TRP A 74 1.93 -4.69 8.53
CA TRP A 74 1.70 -5.28 7.22
C TRP A 74 0.33 -4.88 6.70
N CYS A 75 0.24 -4.51 5.43
CA CYS A 75 -1.01 -4.12 4.79
C CYS A 75 -1.09 -4.64 3.34
N ASN A 76 -1.92 -5.65 3.11
CA ASN A 76 -2.34 -6.07 1.77
C ASN A 76 -3.84 -5.78 1.62
N PRO A 77 -4.22 -4.56 1.22
CA PRO A 77 -5.60 -4.11 1.30
C PRO A 77 -6.48 -4.72 0.21
N PRO A 78 -7.81 -4.77 0.42
CA PRO A 78 -8.75 -5.06 -0.66
C PRO A 78 -8.60 -4.00 -1.76
N TYR A 79 -8.44 -4.45 -3.02
CA TYR A 79 -8.10 -3.55 -4.12
C TYR A 79 -9.23 -2.61 -4.53
N SER A 80 -10.47 -2.90 -4.15
CA SER A 80 -11.61 -1.98 -4.29
C SER A 80 -11.47 -0.72 -3.43
N LYS A 81 -10.77 -0.80 -2.28
CA LYS A 81 -10.55 0.31 -1.33
C LYS A 81 -9.10 0.78 -1.25
N ILE A 82 -8.26 0.40 -2.23
CA ILE A 82 -6.83 0.63 -2.18
C ILE A 82 -6.44 2.10 -1.93
N GLY A 83 -7.17 3.05 -2.53
CA GLY A 83 -6.90 4.47 -2.37
C GLY A 83 -7.09 4.97 -0.93
N GLU A 84 -8.11 4.45 -0.23
CA GLU A 84 -8.39 4.77 1.18
C GLU A 84 -7.29 4.22 2.09
N PHE A 85 -6.90 2.96 1.86
CA PHE A 85 -5.82 2.32 2.63
C PHE A 85 -4.46 2.96 2.40
N VAL A 86 -4.12 3.33 1.16
CA VAL A 86 -2.86 4.02 0.85
C VAL A 86 -2.80 5.39 1.52
N LYS A 87 -3.91 6.15 1.47
CA LYS A 87 -4.02 7.42 2.19
C LYS A 87 -3.81 7.22 3.69
N LYS A 88 -4.55 6.28 4.28
CA LYS A 88 -4.48 5.96 5.71
C LYS A 88 -3.06 5.55 6.13
N ALA A 89 -2.43 4.64 5.39
CA ALA A 89 -1.06 4.18 5.66
C ALA A 89 -0.04 5.33 5.65
N TYR A 90 -0.16 6.25 4.70
CA TYR A 90 0.65 7.46 4.66
C TYR A 90 0.43 8.33 5.90
N GLU A 91 -0.84 8.64 6.25
CA GLU A 91 -1.19 9.47 7.40
C GLU A 91 -0.73 8.87 8.73
N GLU A 92 -0.88 7.55 8.92
CA GLU A 92 -0.41 6.86 10.12
C GLU A 92 1.12 6.83 10.21
N SER A 93 1.81 6.75 9.07
CA SER A 93 3.29 6.80 9.08
C SER A 93 3.84 8.17 9.48
N LEU A 94 3.10 9.25 9.26
CA LEU A 94 3.45 10.58 9.78
C LEU A 94 3.32 10.66 11.32
N LYS A 95 2.52 9.77 11.93
CA LYS A 95 2.36 9.65 13.38
C LYS A 95 3.39 8.70 14.02
N GLY A 96 4.25 8.04 13.23
CA GLY A 96 5.33 7.18 13.69
C GLY A 96 5.24 5.71 13.28
N CYS A 97 4.11 5.24 12.69
CA CYS A 97 4.02 3.87 12.21
C CYS A 97 4.99 3.59 11.07
N THR A 98 5.50 2.37 11.01
CA THR A 98 6.08 1.81 9.78
C THR A 98 5.02 0.94 9.10
N VAL A 99 4.52 1.37 7.94
CA VAL A 99 3.51 0.62 7.19
C VAL A 99 4.10 0.11 5.89
N VAL A 100 4.07 -1.22 5.71
CA VAL A 100 4.55 -1.91 4.52
C VAL A 100 3.37 -2.47 3.75
N MET A 101 3.15 -1.95 2.55
CA MET A 101 2.00 -2.31 1.74
C MET A 101 2.39 -3.15 0.53
N LEU A 102 1.61 -4.20 0.22
CA LEU A 102 1.63 -4.89 -1.07
C LEU A 102 0.49 -4.38 -1.93
N ILE A 103 0.80 -3.73 -3.03
CA ILE A 103 -0.20 -3.12 -3.91
C ILE A 103 0.11 -3.33 -5.40
N PRO A 104 -0.89 -3.23 -6.29
CA PRO A 104 -0.65 -3.11 -7.73
C PRO A 104 0.13 -1.85 -8.07
N SER A 105 1.13 -1.97 -8.95
CA SER A 105 1.95 -0.83 -9.41
C SER A 105 1.18 0.02 -10.44
N ARG A 106 0.08 0.64 -10.02
CA ARG A 106 -0.76 1.51 -10.86
C ARG A 106 -0.28 2.95 -10.78
N THR A 107 0.79 3.25 -11.46
CA THR A 107 1.50 4.53 -11.41
C THR A 107 0.73 5.71 -12.00
N ASP A 108 -0.37 5.47 -12.69
CA ASP A 108 -1.27 6.46 -13.30
C ASP A 108 -2.41 6.91 -12.38
N THR A 109 -2.54 6.28 -11.20
CA THR A 109 -3.67 6.54 -10.29
C THR A 109 -3.45 7.75 -9.37
N LYS A 110 -4.57 8.35 -8.94
CA LYS A 110 -4.55 9.49 -8.01
C LYS A 110 -3.82 9.15 -6.70
N TYR A 111 -4.11 7.98 -6.08
CA TYR A 111 -3.48 7.59 -4.81
C TYR A 111 -1.97 7.39 -4.95
N TRP A 112 -1.48 6.99 -6.15
CA TRP A 112 -0.06 6.86 -6.41
C TRP A 112 0.65 8.21 -6.31
N HIS A 113 0.12 9.22 -7.02
CA HIS A 113 0.69 10.57 -7.05
C HIS A 113 0.44 11.36 -5.77
N ASP A 114 -0.66 11.11 -5.08
CA ASP A 114 -0.99 11.82 -3.85
C ASP A 114 -0.22 11.30 -2.62
N TYR A 115 0.20 10.00 -2.65
CA TYR A 115 0.77 9.34 -1.46
C TYR A 115 1.94 8.40 -1.76
N CYS A 116 1.82 7.43 -2.69
CA CYS A 116 2.85 6.38 -2.87
C CYS A 116 4.23 6.93 -3.18
N ILE A 117 4.31 8.00 -3.98
CA ILE A 117 5.56 8.65 -4.37
C ILE A 117 6.35 9.24 -3.19
N TYR A 118 5.71 9.41 -2.05
CA TYR A 118 6.37 9.93 -0.83
C TYR A 118 6.94 8.81 0.05
N GLY A 119 6.63 7.53 -0.23
CA GLY A 119 7.20 6.36 0.42
C GLY A 119 8.36 5.74 -0.36
N GLN A 120 9.04 4.76 0.25
CA GLN A 120 10.02 3.94 -0.44
C GLN A 120 9.29 2.89 -1.28
N ILE A 121 9.48 2.92 -2.62
CA ILE A 121 8.87 1.95 -3.54
C ILE A 121 9.89 0.86 -3.89
N ARG A 122 9.50 -0.41 -3.70
CA ARG A 122 10.29 -1.60 -4.06
C ARG A 122 9.56 -2.38 -5.15
N TYR A 123 10.10 -2.40 -6.34
CA TYR A 123 9.51 -3.08 -7.49
C TYR A 123 9.72 -4.58 -7.42
N ILE A 124 8.65 -5.36 -7.67
CA ILE A 124 8.72 -6.81 -7.73
C ILE A 124 8.92 -7.23 -9.18
N LYS A 125 10.01 -7.97 -9.45
CA LYS A 125 10.27 -8.52 -10.78
C LYS A 125 9.29 -9.64 -11.10
N GLY A 126 8.59 -9.51 -12.22
CA GLY A 126 7.58 -10.46 -12.68
C GLY A 126 6.20 -10.23 -12.05
N ARG A 127 5.33 -11.21 -12.21
CA ARG A 127 3.94 -11.20 -11.72
C ARG A 127 3.78 -12.16 -10.56
N LEU A 128 3.17 -11.73 -9.48
CA LEU A 128 2.90 -12.57 -8.33
C LEU A 128 1.81 -13.61 -8.64
N LYS A 129 1.90 -14.75 -7.99
CA LYS A 129 0.83 -15.74 -7.88
C LYS A 129 0.27 -15.65 -6.47
N PHE A 130 -0.93 -15.13 -6.34
CA PHE A 130 -1.58 -14.92 -5.06
C PHE A 130 -2.29 -16.20 -4.59
N GLY A 131 -2.22 -16.49 -3.29
CA GLY A 131 -2.83 -17.68 -2.68
C GLY A 131 -2.45 -18.96 -3.41
N ASN A 132 -3.44 -19.80 -3.67
CA ASN A 132 -3.30 -21.07 -4.39
C ASN A 132 -3.50 -20.93 -5.91
N SER A 133 -3.47 -19.71 -6.48
CA SER A 133 -3.69 -19.49 -7.90
C SER A 133 -2.59 -20.15 -8.75
N LYS A 134 -2.99 -20.90 -9.77
CA LYS A 134 -2.08 -21.44 -10.80
C LYS A 134 -1.57 -20.32 -11.72
N ASN A 135 -2.35 -19.27 -11.89
CA ASN A 135 -2.07 -18.16 -12.81
C ASN A 135 -1.42 -16.99 -12.07
N SER A 136 -0.53 -16.30 -12.76
CA SER A 136 0.01 -15.02 -12.27
C SER A 136 -1.04 -13.93 -12.33
N ALA A 137 -0.92 -12.94 -11.44
CA ALA A 137 -1.79 -11.78 -11.45
C ALA A 137 -1.75 -11.03 -12.80
N PRO A 138 -2.87 -10.46 -13.25
CA PRO A 138 -2.92 -9.72 -14.51
C PRO A 138 -2.21 -8.35 -14.44
N PHE A 139 -1.70 -7.97 -13.28
CA PHE A 139 -1.05 -6.69 -13.03
C PHE A 139 0.32 -6.88 -12.34
N PRO A 140 1.26 -5.92 -12.52
CA PRO A 140 2.47 -5.86 -11.72
C PRO A 140 2.16 -5.44 -10.29
N SER A 141 3.00 -5.84 -9.34
CA SER A 141 2.89 -5.46 -7.94
C SER A 141 4.18 -4.80 -7.45
N CYS A 142 4.06 -4.00 -6.40
CA CYS A 142 5.18 -3.43 -5.68
C CYS A 142 4.93 -3.43 -4.18
N ILE A 143 6.01 -3.24 -3.43
CA ILE A 143 5.94 -2.91 -2.01
C ILE A 143 6.10 -1.40 -1.89
N VAL A 144 5.26 -0.77 -1.09
CA VAL A 144 5.41 0.63 -0.68
C VAL A 144 5.63 0.65 0.83
N VAL A 145 6.74 1.23 1.26
CA VAL A 145 7.08 1.38 2.68
C VAL A 145 6.88 2.85 3.06
N PHE A 146 5.91 3.09 3.91
CA PHE A 146 5.71 4.38 4.55
C PHE A 146 6.31 4.36 5.94
N SER A 147 7.45 5.02 6.11
CA SER A 147 8.14 5.10 7.40
C SER A 147 9.16 6.21 7.40
N ARG A 148 9.19 7.00 8.46
CA ARG A 148 10.22 8.02 8.65
C ARG A 148 11.63 7.43 8.69
N ARG A 149 11.78 6.18 9.17
CA ARG A 149 13.07 5.46 9.19
C ARG A 149 13.57 5.09 7.79
N TYR A 150 12.66 4.93 6.82
CA TYR A 150 12.95 4.51 5.46
C TYR A 150 12.78 5.65 4.44
N GLY A 151 12.90 6.91 4.88
CA GLY A 151 12.91 8.06 3.99
C GLY A 151 11.53 8.50 3.51
N LEU A 152 10.49 8.37 4.36
CA LEU A 152 9.19 8.97 4.11
C LEU A 152 9.34 10.48 3.93
N LEU A 153 8.75 11.00 2.87
CA LEU A 153 8.68 12.44 2.62
C LEU A 153 7.32 12.99 3.07
N ASP A 154 7.33 14.05 3.86
CA ASP A 154 6.11 14.79 4.14
C ASP A 154 5.80 15.69 2.94
N LYS A 155 4.67 15.44 2.29
CA LYS A 155 4.22 16.22 1.12
C LYS A 155 3.96 17.69 1.43
N ASN A 156 3.81 18.06 2.71
CA ASN A 156 3.62 19.43 3.17
C ASN A 156 4.95 20.09 3.57
N ASP A 157 6.05 19.34 3.63
CA ASP A 157 7.38 19.87 3.89
C ASP A 157 8.03 20.36 2.60
N LEU A 158 7.92 21.65 2.34
CA LEU A 158 8.47 22.29 1.15
C LEU A 158 10.01 22.24 1.07
N SER A 159 10.71 22.00 2.19
CA SER A 159 12.17 21.89 2.21
C SER A 159 12.66 20.62 1.50
N MET A 160 11.85 19.57 1.45
CA MET A 160 12.14 18.29 0.80
C MET A 160 11.72 18.25 -0.67
N SER A 161 10.96 19.23 -1.15
CA SER A 161 10.44 19.28 -2.53
C SER A 161 11.50 19.41 -3.62
N GLN A 162 12.75 19.70 -3.27
CA GLN A 162 13.86 19.84 -4.24
C GLN A 162 14.42 18.50 -4.75
N HIS A 163 14.06 17.36 -4.16
CA HIS A 163 14.66 16.06 -4.53
C HIS A 163 13.82 15.21 -5.50
N PHE A 164 12.54 15.54 -5.70
CA PHE A 164 11.68 14.85 -6.66
C PHE A 164 10.86 15.83 -7.47
N TYR A 165 11.44 16.32 -8.56
CA TYR A 165 10.69 17.05 -9.58
C TYR A 165 9.83 16.05 -10.35
N ILE A 166 8.61 15.79 -9.85
CA ILE A 166 7.58 15.12 -10.63
C ILE A 166 6.83 16.24 -11.36
N GLU A 167 7.29 16.53 -12.57
CA GLU A 167 6.54 17.38 -13.47
C GLU A 167 5.20 16.71 -13.75
N LYS A 168 4.11 17.24 -13.17
CA LYS A 168 2.76 16.89 -13.61
C LYS A 168 2.59 17.44 -15.01
N ILE A 169 2.95 16.67 -16.00
CA ILE A 169 2.61 16.97 -17.39
C ILE A 169 1.08 16.85 -17.49
N SER A 170 0.41 17.97 -17.34
CA SER A 170 -1.03 18.05 -17.59
C SER A 170 -1.25 17.85 -19.08
N MET A 171 -1.78 16.69 -19.48
CA MET A 171 -2.26 16.43 -20.83
C MET A 171 -3.57 17.18 -21.10
N GLN A 172 -3.67 18.44 -20.76
CA GLN A 172 -4.73 19.31 -21.28
C GLN A 172 -4.25 19.98 -22.56
N ASN A 173 -4.25 19.22 -23.66
CA ASN A 173 -4.27 19.81 -24.98
C ASN A 173 -5.61 20.53 -25.18
N LYS A 174 -5.68 21.81 -24.83
CA LYS A 174 -6.62 22.71 -25.48
C LYS A 174 -6.13 22.94 -26.89
N ILE A 175 -6.64 22.12 -27.81
CA ILE A 175 -6.67 22.51 -29.24
C ILE A 175 -7.64 23.68 -29.30
N LYS A 176 -7.11 24.91 -29.14
CA LYS A 176 -7.82 26.09 -29.62
C LYS A 176 -7.63 26.10 -31.13
N GLY A 177 -8.71 25.78 -31.84
CA GLY A 177 -8.77 26.01 -33.27
C GLY A 177 -8.54 27.48 -33.58
N GLU A 178 -7.57 27.73 -34.38
CA GLU A 178 -7.48 28.95 -35.17
C GLU A 178 -8.44 28.84 -36.34
N LYS A 179 -9.29 29.84 -36.46
CA LYS A 179 -10.07 30.11 -37.68
C LYS A 179 -9.20 30.84 -38.67
#